data_639af2676764ffa8c1f23ccff927443a
#
_entry.id   639af2676764ffa8c1f23ccff927443a
#
_cell.length_a   1.000
_cell.length_b   1.000
_cell.length_c   1.000
_cell.angle_alpha   90.00
_cell.angle_beta   90.00
_cell.angle_gamma   90.00
#
_symmetry.space_group_name_H-M   'P 1'
#
loop_
_entity.id
_entity.type
_entity.pdbx_description
1 polymer ?
#
loop_
_entity_poly.entity_id
_entity_poly.type
_entity_poly.pdbx_seq_one_letter_code
_entity_poly.pdbx_strand_id
1 'polypeptide(L)'
;ARMGWLNRMTQFKEKAGKDKEKANIGLYSYPILMAADILLYDTTHVPVGEDQKQHLELCRDIAQKFNNDYNVEDFFKVPEPLIQKEFSRIMSLKDGTKKMSKSELSDLSRINLTDDKDLIINKIKKAKTDPLPLPSSPNELKERPEAKNLLGIYSSITNSTIDKTIN
;
A
#
# COMPACT_ATOMS: atom_id res chain seq x y z
N ALA A 1 24.80 -1.44 -1.89
CA ALA A 1 24.13 -0.12 -1.94
C ALA A 1 25.11 1.00 -1.59
N ARG A 2 24.88 2.19 -2.09
CA ARG A 2 25.69 3.39 -1.80
C ARG A 2 24.97 4.25 -0.77
N MET A 3 25.73 4.88 0.15
CA MET A 3 25.17 5.80 1.16
C MET A 3 24.28 6.89 0.53
N GLY A 4 24.70 7.46 -0.61
CA GLY A 4 23.92 8.45 -1.33
C GLY A 4 22.53 7.99 -1.81
N TRP A 5 22.33 6.69 -1.99
CA TRP A 5 21.01 6.14 -2.33
C TRP A 5 20.07 6.17 -1.13
N LEU A 6 20.59 5.79 0.05
CA LEU A 6 19.82 5.83 1.30
C LEU A 6 19.47 7.25 1.72
N ASN A 7 20.38 8.20 1.51
CA ASN A 7 20.15 9.61 1.83
C ASN A 7 19.00 10.24 1.03
N ARG A 8 18.62 9.65 -0.12
CA ARG A 8 17.50 10.11 -0.94
C ARG A 8 16.15 9.57 -0.49
N MET A 9 16.13 8.55 0.38
CA MET A 9 14.90 7.90 0.85
C MET A 9 14.02 8.87 1.61
N THR A 10 12.79 9.09 1.12
CA THR A 10 11.84 10.06 1.69
C THR A 10 11.33 9.60 3.05
N GLN A 11 11.03 8.32 3.23
CA GLN A 11 10.55 7.78 4.50
C GLN A 11 11.56 7.96 5.65
N PHE A 12 12.86 7.84 5.37
CA PHE A 12 13.87 8.18 6.38
C PHE A 12 13.78 9.64 6.79
N LYS A 13 13.67 10.55 5.81
CA LYS A 13 13.57 11.99 6.07
C LYS A 13 12.33 12.36 6.88
N GLU A 14 11.20 11.75 6.56
CA GLU A 14 9.91 11.99 7.22
C GLU A 14 9.90 11.44 8.66
N LYS A 15 10.35 10.20 8.86
CA LYS A 15 10.30 9.51 10.15
C LYS A 15 11.42 9.95 11.12
N ALA A 16 12.59 10.32 10.60
CA ALA A 16 13.68 10.84 11.42
C ALA A 16 13.38 12.26 11.95
N GLY A 17 12.46 12.99 11.30
CA GLY A 17 12.09 14.35 11.71
C GLY A 17 13.24 15.34 11.61
N LYS A 18 13.24 16.36 12.51
CA LYS A 18 14.27 17.39 12.54
C LYS A 18 15.60 16.91 13.15
N ASP A 19 15.53 15.90 14.04
CA ASP A 19 16.69 15.41 14.79
C ASP A 19 17.14 14.06 14.26
N LYS A 20 17.84 14.09 13.13
CA LYS A 20 18.31 12.90 12.44
C LYS A 20 19.31 12.06 13.23
N GLU A 21 20.01 12.66 14.19
CA GLU A 21 21.01 11.99 15.00
C GLU A 21 20.38 11.01 16.01
N LYS A 22 19.12 11.26 16.39
CA LYS A 22 18.34 10.35 17.24
C LYS A 22 17.63 9.24 16.46
N ALA A 23 17.69 9.26 15.13
CA ALA A 23 17.07 8.23 14.33
C ALA A 23 17.80 6.91 14.48
N ASN A 24 17.03 5.82 14.67
CA ASN A 24 17.59 4.48 14.78
C ASN A 24 18.24 4.07 13.45
N ILE A 25 19.42 3.43 13.53
CA ILE A 25 20.14 2.92 12.36
C ILE A 25 19.29 1.95 11.54
N GLY A 26 18.43 1.17 12.20
CA GLY A 26 17.47 0.32 11.52
C GLY A 26 16.50 1.08 10.61
N LEU A 27 16.09 2.30 11.00
CA LEU A 27 15.26 3.17 10.14
C LEU A 27 16.02 3.62 8.89
N TYR A 28 17.33 3.75 8.96
CA TYR A 28 18.17 4.11 7.82
C TYR A 28 18.46 2.93 6.89
N SER A 29 18.66 1.75 7.47
CA SER A 29 19.14 0.56 6.74
C SER A 29 18.04 -0.41 6.28
N TYR A 30 16.81 -0.35 6.85
CA TYR A 30 15.75 -1.32 6.49
C TYR A 30 15.41 -1.37 4.99
N PRO A 31 15.57 -0.30 4.17
CA PRO A 31 15.32 -0.43 2.73
C PRO A 31 16.30 -1.40 2.05
N ILE A 32 17.52 -1.53 2.58
CA ILE A 32 18.51 -2.51 2.07
C ILE A 32 18.10 -3.93 2.48
N LEU A 33 17.60 -4.11 3.71
CA LEU A 33 17.09 -5.40 4.17
C LEU A 33 15.90 -5.84 3.30
N MET A 34 14.96 -4.94 3.02
CA MET A 34 13.85 -5.21 2.11
C MET A 34 14.34 -5.61 0.71
N ALA A 35 15.36 -4.93 0.18
CA ALA A 35 15.96 -5.31 -1.10
C ALA A 35 16.60 -6.70 -1.06
N ALA A 36 17.27 -7.05 0.04
CA ALA A 36 17.86 -8.38 0.23
C ALA A 36 16.77 -9.46 0.27
N ASP A 37 15.66 -9.23 1.00
CA ASP A 37 14.54 -10.16 1.08
C ASP A 37 13.90 -10.41 -0.30
N ILE A 38 13.79 -9.38 -1.14
CA ILE A 38 13.25 -9.51 -2.50
C ILE A 38 14.21 -10.26 -3.42
N LEU A 39 15.49 -9.87 -3.43
CA LEU A 39 16.49 -10.43 -4.36
C LEU A 39 16.90 -11.86 -4.00
N LEU A 40 16.84 -12.24 -2.72
CA LEU A 40 17.17 -13.59 -2.26
C LEU A 40 16.31 -14.68 -2.90
N TYR A 41 15.06 -14.37 -3.21
CA TYR A 41 14.08 -15.32 -3.77
C TYR A 41 13.91 -15.22 -5.28
N ASP A 42 14.81 -14.53 -5.97
CA ASP A 42 14.76 -14.36 -7.43
C ASP A 42 13.41 -13.78 -7.92
N THR A 43 12.87 -12.86 -7.14
CA THR A 43 11.53 -12.30 -7.33
C THR A 43 11.46 -11.47 -8.60
N THR A 44 10.47 -11.73 -9.45
CA THR A 44 10.24 -10.97 -10.70
C THR A 44 9.22 -9.85 -10.54
N HIS A 45 8.22 -10.03 -9.64
CA HIS A 45 7.15 -9.06 -9.42
C HIS A 45 6.85 -8.91 -7.93
N VAL A 46 6.71 -7.67 -7.46
CA VAL A 46 6.46 -7.37 -6.04
C VAL A 46 5.17 -6.56 -5.90
N PRO A 47 4.12 -7.11 -5.25
CA PRO A 47 2.94 -6.31 -4.92
C PRO A 47 3.29 -5.28 -3.85
N VAL A 48 3.20 -4.01 -4.19
CA VAL A 48 3.54 -2.90 -3.29
C VAL A 48 2.51 -1.79 -3.36
N GLY A 49 2.30 -1.09 -2.23
CA GLY A 49 1.60 0.18 -2.23
C GLY A 49 2.47 1.32 -2.77
N GLU A 50 1.86 2.43 -3.12
CA GLU A 50 2.56 3.62 -3.63
C GLU A 50 3.67 4.11 -2.68
N ASP A 51 3.46 4.00 -1.36
CA ASP A 51 4.43 4.40 -0.34
C ASP A 51 5.69 3.53 -0.32
N GLN A 52 5.66 2.33 -0.91
CA GLN A 52 6.79 1.40 -1.00
C GLN A 52 7.51 1.43 -2.36
N LYS A 53 7.00 2.20 -3.32
CA LYS A 53 7.57 2.28 -4.65
C LYS A 53 9.05 2.67 -4.63
N GLN A 54 9.41 3.67 -3.83
CA GLN A 54 10.81 4.13 -3.73
C GLN A 54 11.75 3.06 -3.17
N HIS A 55 11.28 2.20 -2.25
CA HIS A 55 12.09 1.08 -1.76
C HIS A 55 12.32 0.03 -2.84
N LEU A 56 11.32 -0.22 -3.66
CA LEU A 56 11.46 -1.17 -4.77
C LEU A 56 12.40 -0.61 -5.85
N GLU A 57 12.36 0.70 -6.13
CA GLU A 57 13.34 1.34 -7.04
C GLU A 57 14.78 1.17 -6.50
N LEU A 58 14.99 1.33 -5.20
CA LEU A 58 16.29 1.04 -4.59
C LEU A 58 16.72 -0.43 -4.80
N CYS A 59 15.79 -1.37 -4.65
CA CYS A 59 16.04 -2.78 -4.92
C CYS A 59 16.48 -3.02 -6.37
N ARG A 60 15.79 -2.40 -7.33
CA ARG A 60 16.11 -2.43 -8.76
C ARG A 60 17.52 -1.86 -9.05
N ASP A 61 17.82 -0.70 -8.48
CA ASP A 61 19.15 -0.08 -8.57
C ASP A 61 20.26 -1.01 -8.04
N ILE A 62 20.00 -1.72 -6.95
CA ILE A 62 20.96 -2.68 -6.36
C ILE A 62 21.18 -3.86 -7.30
N ALA A 63 20.10 -4.45 -7.83
CA ALA A 63 20.16 -5.59 -8.75
C ALA A 63 20.94 -5.21 -10.04
N GLN A 64 20.55 -4.11 -10.69
CA GLN A 64 21.21 -3.64 -11.89
C GLN A 64 22.70 -3.32 -11.65
N LYS A 65 23.00 -2.63 -10.54
CA LYS A 65 24.38 -2.33 -10.21
C LYS A 65 25.22 -3.57 -9.99
N PHE A 66 24.70 -4.56 -9.31
CA PHE A 66 25.39 -5.83 -9.09
C PHE A 66 25.69 -6.52 -10.42
N ASN A 67 24.66 -6.69 -11.26
CA ASN A 67 24.82 -7.33 -12.56
C ASN A 67 25.88 -6.63 -13.41
N ASN A 68 25.87 -5.30 -13.42
CA ASN A 68 26.84 -4.49 -14.17
C ASN A 68 28.27 -4.58 -13.59
N ASP A 69 28.42 -4.46 -12.25
CA ASP A 69 29.73 -4.45 -11.59
C ASP A 69 30.47 -5.79 -11.74
N TYR A 70 29.71 -6.89 -11.78
CA TYR A 70 30.27 -8.24 -11.93
C TYR A 70 30.22 -8.77 -13.37
N ASN A 71 29.70 -7.95 -14.30
CA ASN A 71 29.53 -8.32 -15.71
C ASN A 71 28.79 -9.66 -15.88
N VAL A 72 27.70 -9.82 -15.12
CA VAL A 72 26.83 -11.00 -15.18
C VAL A 72 25.47 -10.60 -15.73
N GLU A 73 24.92 -11.44 -16.62
CA GLU A 73 23.60 -11.22 -17.18
C GLU A 73 22.56 -11.85 -16.24
N ASP A 74 21.64 -11.01 -15.78
CA ASP A 74 20.46 -11.44 -15.00
C ASP A 74 20.74 -12.31 -13.75
N PHE A 75 21.92 -12.17 -13.14
CA PHE A 75 22.19 -12.88 -11.88
C PHE A 75 21.16 -12.52 -10.81
N PHE A 76 20.89 -11.22 -10.63
CA PHE A 76 19.70 -10.77 -9.94
C PHE A 76 18.64 -10.35 -10.96
N LYS A 77 17.44 -10.91 -10.84
CA LYS A 77 16.27 -10.40 -11.57
C LYS A 77 15.97 -8.99 -11.11
N VAL A 78 15.67 -8.09 -12.05
CA VAL A 78 15.24 -6.73 -11.72
C VAL A 78 13.72 -6.76 -11.50
N PRO A 79 13.24 -6.67 -10.24
CA PRO A 79 11.83 -6.88 -9.94
C PRO A 79 10.95 -5.74 -10.43
N GLU A 80 9.75 -6.06 -10.91
CA GLU A 80 8.75 -5.09 -11.35
C GLU A 80 7.69 -4.84 -10.26
N PRO A 81 7.27 -3.58 -10.04
CA PRO A 81 6.22 -3.27 -9.10
C PRO A 81 4.84 -3.69 -9.62
N LEU A 82 4.08 -4.42 -8.81
CA LEU A 82 2.65 -4.62 -9.01
C LEU A 82 1.89 -3.60 -8.15
N ILE A 83 1.65 -2.41 -8.71
CA ILE A 83 0.89 -1.36 -8.05
C ILE A 83 -0.55 -1.40 -8.55
N GLN A 84 -1.48 -1.69 -7.67
CA GLN A 84 -2.90 -1.54 -7.98
C GLN A 84 -3.22 -0.05 -8.09
N LYS A 85 -3.60 0.41 -9.28
CA LYS A 85 -3.94 1.82 -9.54
C LYS A 85 -5.25 2.23 -8.88
N GLU A 86 -6.20 1.30 -8.78
CA GLU A 86 -7.50 1.52 -8.16
C GLU A 86 -7.54 0.87 -6.78
N PHE A 87 -8.00 1.62 -5.77
CA PHE A 87 -8.15 1.15 -4.38
C PHE A 87 -6.87 0.61 -3.71
N SER A 88 -5.73 1.14 -4.07
CA SER A 88 -4.47 0.86 -3.36
C SER A 88 -4.52 1.19 -1.86
N ARG A 89 -5.57 1.90 -1.42
CA ARG A 89 -5.76 2.32 -0.03
C ARG A 89 -7.21 2.11 0.41
N ILE A 90 -7.43 1.10 1.25
CA ILE A 90 -8.73 0.84 1.89
C ILE A 90 -8.85 1.72 3.13
N MET A 91 -10.00 2.38 3.26
CA MET A 91 -10.27 3.28 4.38
C MET A 91 -11.05 2.59 5.48
N SER A 92 -11.01 3.16 6.70
CA SER A 92 -11.75 2.65 7.86
C SER A 92 -13.26 2.59 7.58
N LEU A 93 -13.92 1.53 8.05
CA LEU A 93 -15.37 1.41 7.96
C LEU A 93 -16.11 2.44 8.84
N LYS A 94 -15.43 3.06 9.79
CA LYS A 94 -15.99 4.10 10.67
C LYS A 94 -15.67 5.52 10.23
N ASP A 95 -14.69 5.69 9.36
CA ASP A 95 -14.23 7.00 8.90
C ASP A 95 -13.56 6.85 7.53
N GLY A 96 -14.31 7.15 6.48
CA GLY A 96 -13.84 7.04 5.10
C GLY A 96 -12.66 7.97 4.73
N THR A 97 -12.25 8.84 5.64
CA THR A 97 -11.08 9.72 5.45
C THR A 97 -9.79 9.15 6.06
N LYS A 98 -9.91 8.13 6.95
CA LYS A 98 -8.77 7.51 7.63
C LYS A 98 -8.46 6.14 7.02
N LYS A 99 -7.17 5.83 6.85
CA LYS A 99 -6.73 4.50 6.40
C LYS A 99 -7.20 3.42 7.38
N MET A 100 -7.73 2.30 6.88
CA MET A 100 -8.01 1.11 7.69
C MET A 100 -6.72 0.65 8.38
N SER A 101 -6.79 0.48 9.71
CA SER A 101 -5.62 0.13 10.52
C SER A 101 -5.96 -0.93 11.55
N LYS A 102 -5.07 -1.91 11.71
CA LYS A 102 -5.16 -2.93 12.77
C LYS A 102 -4.94 -2.38 14.17
N SER A 103 -4.33 -1.20 14.29
CA SER A 103 -4.06 -0.53 15.57
C SER A 103 -5.22 0.36 16.06
N GLU A 104 -6.31 0.50 15.28
CA GLU A 104 -7.49 1.24 15.74
C GLU A 104 -8.20 0.46 16.84
N LEU A 105 -8.64 1.16 17.89
CA LEU A 105 -9.27 0.53 19.08
C LEU A 105 -10.54 -0.25 18.75
N SER A 106 -11.35 0.28 17.83
CA SER A 106 -12.62 -0.36 17.45
C SER A 106 -12.41 -1.42 16.37
N ASP A 107 -12.74 -2.67 16.68
CA ASP A 107 -12.70 -3.76 15.69
C ASP A 107 -13.71 -3.58 14.55
N LEU A 108 -14.78 -2.80 14.76
CA LEU A 108 -15.75 -2.45 13.71
C LEU A 108 -15.19 -1.51 12.63
N SER A 109 -13.97 -0.98 12.81
CA SER A 109 -13.33 -0.09 11.84
C SER A 109 -12.68 -0.84 10.66
N ARG A 110 -12.52 -2.16 10.77
CA ARG A 110 -11.78 -2.99 9.83
C ARG A 110 -12.40 -4.37 9.63
N ILE A 111 -12.02 -5.01 8.54
CA ILE A 111 -12.28 -6.43 8.30
C ILE A 111 -10.94 -7.16 8.48
N ASN A 112 -10.93 -8.18 9.34
CA ASN A 112 -9.77 -9.04 9.53
C ASN A 112 -9.91 -10.29 8.65
N LEU A 113 -8.80 -10.89 8.24
CA LEU A 113 -8.82 -12.15 7.48
C LEU A 113 -9.38 -13.34 8.29
N THR A 114 -9.44 -13.21 9.59
CA THR A 114 -9.99 -14.21 10.53
C THR A 114 -11.47 -14.00 10.83
N ASP A 115 -12.10 -12.93 10.32
CA ASP A 115 -13.52 -12.66 10.54
C ASP A 115 -14.37 -13.68 9.76
N ASP A 116 -15.36 -14.25 10.42
CA ASP A 116 -16.34 -15.10 9.78
C ASP A 116 -17.37 -14.29 8.97
N LYS A 117 -18.19 -14.99 8.20
CA LYS A 117 -19.21 -14.38 7.35
C LYS A 117 -20.16 -13.46 8.10
N ASP A 118 -20.66 -13.90 9.27
CA ASP A 118 -21.66 -13.15 10.02
C ASP A 118 -21.06 -11.89 10.64
N LEU A 119 -19.82 -11.97 11.10
CA LEU A 119 -19.08 -10.82 11.61
C LEU A 119 -18.78 -9.81 10.50
N ILE A 120 -18.38 -10.25 9.31
CA ILE A 120 -18.17 -9.36 8.14
C ILE A 120 -19.48 -8.65 7.78
N ILE A 121 -20.59 -9.38 7.69
CA ILE A 121 -21.91 -8.79 7.40
C ILE A 121 -22.27 -7.74 8.45
N ASN A 122 -22.06 -8.03 9.72
CA ASN A 122 -22.33 -7.10 10.81
C ASN A 122 -21.46 -5.84 10.73
N LYS A 123 -20.16 -6.00 10.42
CA LYS A 123 -19.23 -4.86 10.25
C LYS A 123 -19.63 -3.98 9.08
N ILE A 124 -20.01 -4.55 7.94
CA ILE A 124 -20.48 -3.79 6.77
C ILE A 124 -21.81 -3.07 7.08
N LYS A 125 -22.78 -3.75 7.73
CA LYS A 125 -24.05 -3.12 8.15
C LYS A 125 -23.85 -1.95 9.11
N LYS A 126 -22.81 -1.97 9.94
CA LYS A 126 -22.46 -0.91 10.90
C LYS A 126 -21.44 0.09 10.37
N ALA A 127 -20.98 -0.08 9.14
CA ALA A 127 -20.09 0.87 8.51
C ALA A 127 -20.77 2.24 8.39
N LYS A 128 -19.96 3.30 8.56
CA LYS A 128 -20.47 4.66 8.38
C LYS A 128 -20.82 4.89 6.91
N THR A 129 -22.01 5.44 6.68
CA THR A 129 -22.51 5.84 5.37
C THR A 129 -23.10 7.24 5.44
N ASP A 130 -23.30 7.87 4.30
CA ASP A 130 -24.08 9.10 4.17
C ASP A 130 -25.56 8.78 3.84
N PRO A 131 -26.49 9.75 4.02
CA PRO A 131 -27.93 9.52 3.81
C PRO A 131 -28.35 9.60 2.34
N LEU A 132 -27.44 9.81 1.41
CA LEU A 132 -27.76 9.99 0.00
C LEU A 132 -27.94 8.63 -0.70
N PRO A 133 -28.73 8.56 -1.79
CA PRO A 133 -28.83 7.35 -2.59
C PRO A 133 -27.48 6.96 -3.20
N LEU A 134 -27.42 5.76 -3.79
CA LEU A 134 -26.23 5.35 -4.53
C LEU A 134 -25.87 6.41 -5.58
N PRO A 135 -24.57 6.73 -5.74
CA PRO A 135 -24.15 7.72 -6.74
C PRO A 135 -24.47 7.22 -8.15
N SER A 136 -24.87 8.13 -9.03
CA SER A 136 -25.09 7.85 -10.44
C SER A 136 -23.86 8.11 -11.31
N SER A 137 -22.80 8.69 -10.74
CA SER A 137 -21.53 8.93 -11.41
C SER A 137 -20.34 8.91 -10.45
N PRO A 138 -19.11 8.56 -10.91
CA PRO A 138 -17.90 8.60 -10.08
C PRO A 138 -17.58 9.99 -9.53
N ASN A 139 -18.01 11.06 -10.19
CA ASN A 139 -17.77 12.42 -9.74
C ASN A 139 -18.46 12.73 -8.40
N GLU A 140 -19.63 12.15 -8.15
CA GLU A 140 -20.36 12.31 -6.88
C GLU A 140 -19.60 11.71 -5.68
N LEU A 141 -18.67 10.79 -5.92
CA LEU A 141 -17.87 10.16 -4.88
C LEU A 141 -16.74 11.05 -4.33
N LYS A 142 -16.45 12.19 -4.95
CA LYS A 142 -15.37 13.09 -4.50
C LYS A 142 -15.61 13.60 -3.09
N GLU A 143 -16.86 13.93 -2.77
CA GLU A 143 -17.27 14.47 -1.46
C GLU A 143 -17.92 13.41 -0.56
N ARG A 144 -17.88 12.14 -0.96
CA ARG A 144 -18.53 11.02 -0.27
C ARG A 144 -17.52 9.90 0.05
N PRO A 145 -16.59 10.12 1.00
CA PRO A 145 -15.48 9.20 1.25
C PRO A 145 -15.94 7.82 1.73
N GLU A 146 -17.02 7.73 2.51
CA GLU A 146 -17.58 6.47 2.99
C GLU A 146 -18.18 5.64 1.84
N ALA A 147 -18.99 6.27 0.99
CA ALA A 147 -19.57 5.62 -0.19
C ALA A 147 -18.47 5.17 -1.16
N LYS A 148 -17.45 6.04 -1.39
CA LYS A 148 -16.28 5.71 -2.21
C LYS A 148 -15.54 4.50 -1.68
N ASN A 149 -15.34 4.42 -0.36
CA ASN A 149 -14.64 3.30 0.27
C ASN A 149 -15.42 1.98 0.10
N LEU A 150 -16.71 1.96 0.40
CA LEU A 150 -17.54 0.74 0.30
C LEU A 150 -17.67 0.26 -1.15
N LEU A 151 -17.94 1.16 -2.08
CA LEU A 151 -17.99 0.83 -3.52
C LEU A 151 -16.63 0.36 -4.03
N GLY A 152 -15.54 0.95 -3.54
CA GLY A 152 -14.20 0.53 -3.87
C GLY A 152 -13.86 -0.87 -3.40
N ILE A 153 -14.22 -1.20 -2.17
CA ILE A 153 -14.07 -2.56 -1.63
C ILE A 153 -14.86 -3.54 -2.51
N TYR A 154 -16.11 -3.22 -2.82
CA TYR A 154 -16.96 -4.08 -3.66
C TYR A 154 -16.37 -4.27 -5.06
N SER A 155 -15.98 -3.17 -5.72
CA SER A 155 -15.35 -3.20 -7.06
C SER A 155 -14.09 -4.07 -7.07
N SER A 156 -13.25 -3.96 -6.04
CA SER A 156 -12.02 -4.75 -5.93
C SER A 156 -12.30 -6.24 -5.78
N ILE A 157 -13.31 -6.63 -4.99
CA ILE A 157 -13.68 -8.02 -4.76
C ILE A 157 -14.33 -8.64 -6.00
N THR A 158 -15.14 -7.85 -6.72
CA THR A 158 -15.85 -8.30 -7.93
C THR A 158 -15.02 -8.17 -9.21
N ASN A 159 -13.79 -7.67 -9.08
CA ASN A 159 -12.91 -7.36 -10.22
C ASN A 159 -13.60 -6.50 -11.29
N SER A 160 -14.36 -5.51 -10.83
CA SER A 160 -15.09 -4.54 -11.65
C SER A 160 -14.55 -3.12 -11.46
N THR A 161 -14.85 -2.22 -12.38
CA THR A 161 -14.55 -0.79 -12.19
C THR A 161 -15.69 -0.13 -11.40
N ILE A 162 -15.41 1.02 -10.74
CA ILE A 162 -16.46 1.81 -10.06
C ILE A 162 -17.60 2.16 -11.00
N ASP A 163 -17.30 2.56 -12.24
CA ASP A 163 -18.33 2.90 -13.25
C ASP A 163 -19.31 1.75 -13.48
N LYS A 164 -18.80 0.50 -13.55
CA LYS A 164 -19.64 -0.70 -13.69
C LYS A 164 -20.39 -1.08 -12.42
N THR A 165 -19.89 -0.65 -11.27
CA THR A 165 -20.50 -0.96 -9.97
C THR A 165 -21.64 -0.01 -9.63
N ILE A 166 -21.61 1.22 -10.18
CA ILE A 166 -22.65 2.25 -10.00
C ILE A 166 -23.82 2.04 -10.96
N ASN A 167 -23.57 1.54 -12.18
CA ASN A 167 -24.56 1.21 -13.20
C ASN A 167 -25.06 -0.23 -13.06
#